data_60c7414871d7246e87df556ab22a5479
#
_entry.id   60c7414871d7246e87df556ab22a5479
#
_cell.length_a   1.000
_cell.length_b   1.000
_cell.length_c   1.000
_cell.angle_alpha   90.00
_cell.angle_beta   90.00
_cell.angle_gamma   90.00
#
_symmetry.space_group_name_H-M   'P 1'
#
loop_
_entity.id
_entity.type
_entity.pdbx_description
1 polymer ?
#
loop_
_entity_poly.entity_id
_entity_poly.type
_entity_poly.pdbx_seq_one_letter_code
_entity_poly.pdbx_strand_id
1 'polypeptide(L)'
;IAQLVITSQSNAQALAQKLVGNGVTISNAILTSAADATGFFNNVSGAKLNIDSGIVLTNGRAKTLGSDWGLDGNGITTAAMALADTYNQLPGDGDIARQLGIPVTNTFDATILEFDFVPLGDSIKFRYVFSSEEYTPPYVCNFNDAFAFFISGPGIAGGVKNIALVPNTNTPVSIFNVNDVPGGACPNNRAYYVDNITNTF
;
A
#
# COMPACT_ATOMS: atom_id res chain seq x y z
N ILE A 1 5.97 -21.25 0.02
CA ILE A 1 5.63 -19.82 0.09
C ILE A 1 4.51 -19.60 -0.92
N ALA A 2 3.36 -19.11 -0.48
CA ALA A 2 2.30 -18.69 -1.39
C ALA A 2 2.77 -17.41 -2.08
N GLN A 3 2.63 -17.34 -3.40
CA GLN A 3 3.12 -16.22 -4.19
C GLN A 3 1.95 -15.48 -4.83
N LEU A 4 2.04 -14.17 -4.90
CA LEU A 4 1.21 -13.36 -5.78
C LEU A 4 1.77 -13.44 -7.20
N VAL A 5 0.91 -13.65 -8.18
CA VAL A 5 1.31 -13.47 -9.58
C VAL A 5 1.14 -12.00 -9.92
N ILE A 6 2.27 -11.30 -10.13
CA ILE A 6 2.28 -9.88 -10.46
C ILE A 6 2.70 -9.69 -11.92
N THR A 7 1.92 -8.88 -12.62
CA THR A 7 2.23 -8.37 -13.96
C THR A 7 2.48 -6.88 -13.84
N SER A 8 3.71 -6.43 -14.16
CA SER A 8 4.07 -5.01 -14.13
C SER A 8 3.12 -4.19 -15.00
N GLN A 9 2.68 -3.07 -14.49
CA GLN A 9 1.77 -2.14 -15.16
C GLN A 9 2.05 -0.71 -14.69
N SER A 10 2.37 0.17 -15.63
CA SER A 10 2.65 1.60 -15.35
C SER A 10 1.65 2.55 -16.02
N ASN A 11 0.64 2.03 -16.71
CA ASN A 11 -0.40 2.88 -17.28
C ASN A 11 -1.40 3.28 -16.21
N ALA A 12 -1.44 4.57 -15.85
CA ALA A 12 -2.29 5.11 -14.80
C ALA A 12 -3.78 4.82 -15.02
N GLN A 13 -4.27 4.99 -16.27
CA GLN A 13 -5.66 4.73 -16.62
C GLN A 13 -6.03 3.26 -16.42
N ALA A 14 -5.14 2.34 -16.80
CA ALA A 14 -5.35 0.91 -16.64
C ALA A 14 -5.36 0.50 -15.15
N LEU A 15 -4.46 1.07 -14.34
CA LEU A 15 -4.42 0.86 -12.90
C LEU A 15 -5.70 1.37 -12.23
N ALA A 16 -6.09 2.62 -12.52
CA ALA A 16 -7.29 3.22 -11.95
C ALA A 16 -8.55 2.43 -12.34
N GLN A 17 -8.69 2.03 -13.61
CA GLN A 17 -9.83 1.24 -14.07
C GLN A 17 -9.90 -0.14 -13.41
N LYS A 18 -8.75 -0.79 -13.19
CA LYS A 18 -8.68 -2.08 -12.48
C LYS A 18 -9.08 -1.92 -11.01
N LEU A 19 -8.70 -0.81 -10.37
CA LEU A 19 -9.02 -0.53 -8.98
C LEU A 19 -10.53 -0.29 -8.77
N VAL A 20 -11.15 0.53 -9.61
CA VAL A 20 -12.56 0.90 -9.43
C VAL A 20 -13.55 -0.11 -10.04
N GLY A 21 -13.09 -0.94 -10.97
CA GLY A 21 -13.93 -1.91 -11.67
C GLY A 21 -14.94 -1.28 -12.62
N ASN A 22 -16.03 -1.99 -12.87
CA ASN A 22 -17.15 -1.51 -13.67
C ASN A 22 -18.11 -0.66 -12.83
N GLY A 23 -18.76 0.33 -13.44
CA GLY A 23 -19.74 1.19 -12.73
C GLY A 23 -19.13 2.48 -12.17
N VAL A 24 -17.89 2.78 -12.52
CA VAL A 24 -17.22 4.06 -12.24
C VAL A 24 -16.56 4.56 -13.52
N THR A 25 -16.87 5.78 -13.91
CA THR A 25 -16.17 6.44 -15.01
C THR A 25 -14.95 7.17 -14.44
N ILE A 26 -13.79 6.95 -15.02
CA ILE A 26 -12.54 7.60 -14.61
C ILE A 26 -11.98 8.49 -15.72
N SER A 27 -11.28 9.55 -15.31
CA SER A 27 -10.54 10.46 -16.18
C SER A 27 -9.31 11.02 -15.47
N ASN A 28 -8.44 11.69 -16.22
CA ASN A 28 -7.27 12.39 -15.69
C ASN A 28 -6.37 11.52 -14.80
N ALA A 29 -6.22 10.24 -15.12
CA ALA A 29 -5.38 9.35 -14.34
C ALA A 29 -3.90 9.68 -14.51
N ILE A 30 -3.20 9.87 -13.39
CA ILE A 30 -1.77 10.18 -13.30
C ILE A 30 -1.12 9.17 -12.35
N LEU A 31 0.06 8.70 -12.72
CA LEU A 31 0.90 7.84 -11.88
C LEU A 31 2.25 8.52 -11.65
N THR A 32 2.63 8.68 -10.39
CA THR A 32 3.97 9.05 -9.97
C THR A 32 4.55 7.89 -9.18
N SER A 33 5.56 7.24 -9.70
CA SER A 33 6.16 6.04 -9.07
C SER A 33 7.55 5.76 -9.62
N ALA A 34 8.30 4.92 -8.90
CA ALA A 34 9.47 4.26 -9.47
C ALA A 34 9.06 3.30 -10.61
N ALA A 35 10.02 2.97 -11.47
CA ALA A 35 9.88 1.87 -12.39
C ALA A 35 9.62 0.58 -11.61
N ASP A 36 8.72 -0.28 -12.10
CA ASP A 36 8.36 -1.57 -11.49
C ASP A 36 7.72 -1.50 -10.09
N ALA A 37 7.36 -0.29 -9.61
CA ALA A 37 6.67 -0.13 -8.32
C ALA A 37 5.16 -0.42 -8.39
N THR A 38 4.62 -0.69 -9.58
CA THR A 38 3.19 -0.89 -9.79
C THR A 38 2.87 -2.09 -10.68
N GLY A 39 1.71 -2.68 -10.47
CA GLY A 39 1.29 -3.82 -11.26
C GLY A 39 -0.14 -4.26 -11.00
N PHE A 40 -0.57 -5.23 -11.79
CA PHE A 40 -1.74 -6.04 -11.48
C PHE A 40 -1.32 -7.28 -10.73
N PHE A 41 -2.10 -7.67 -9.74
CA PHE A 41 -1.90 -8.94 -9.06
C PHE A 41 -3.10 -9.87 -9.25
N ASN A 42 -2.80 -11.17 -9.25
CA ASN A 42 -3.77 -12.21 -9.07
C ASN A 42 -3.33 -13.06 -7.87
N ASN A 43 -4.27 -13.31 -6.96
CA ASN A 43 -4.05 -14.17 -5.83
C ASN A 43 -4.10 -15.62 -6.31
N VAL A 44 -2.99 -16.33 -6.15
CA VAL A 44 -2.97 -17.77 -6.43
C VAL A 44 -3.43 -18.56 -5.20
N SER A 45 -3.88 -19.77 -5.43
CA SER A 45 -4.32 -20.70 -4.39
C SER A 45 -3.27 -20.81 -3.26
N GLY A 46 -3.69 -20.44 -2.05
CA GLY A 46 -2.86 -20.48 -0.86
C GLY A 46 -2.49 -19.13 -0.25
N ALA A 47 -2.56 -18.02 -0.99
CA ALA A 47 -2.39 -16.70 -0.39
C ALA A 47 -3.66 -16.26 0.37
N LYS A 48 -3.49 -15.83 1.62
CA LYS A 48 -4.62 -15.51 2.52
C LYS A 48 -5.03 -14.04 2.49
N LEU A 49 -4.82 -13.34 1.39
CA LEU A 49 -5.13 -11.89 1.30
C LEU A 49 -6.62 -11.58 1.33
N ASN A 50 -7.51 -12.56 1.12
CA ASN A 50 -8.96 -12.35 0.96
C ASN A 50 -9.33 -11.35 -0.15
N ILE A 51 -8.42 -11.11 -1.09
CA ILE A 51 -8.62 -10.31 -2.30
C ILE A 51 -8.09 -11.12 -3.47
N ASP A 52 -8.93 -11.40 -4.46
CA ASP A 52 -8.59 -12.33 -5.55
C ASP A 52 -7.70 -11.67 -6.61
N SER A 53 -7.91 -10.41 -6.87
CA SER A 53 -7.11 -9.64 -7.81
C SER A 53 -7.27 -8.14 -7.59
N GLY A 54 -6.31 -7.36 -8.08
CA GLY A 54 -6.34 -5.91 -7.95
C GLY A 54 -5.09 -5.26 -8.52
N ILE A 55 -4.74 -4.13 -7.97
CA ILE A 55 -3.50 -3.42 -8.25
C ILE A 55 -2.54 -3.52 -7.07
N VAL A 56 -1.26 -3.44 -7.38
CA VAL A 56 -0.18 -3.26 -6.41
C VAL A 56 0.40 -1.87 -6.60
N LEU A 57 0.57 -1.16 -5.50
CA LEU A 57 1.37 0.06 -5.39
C LEU A 57 2.35 -0.16 -4.26
N THR A 58 3.64 0.05 -4.50
CA THR A 58 4.69 -0.13 -3.49
C THR A 58 5.74 0.97 -3.59
N ASN A 59 6.38 1.28 -2.49
CA ASN A 59 7.56 2.15 -2.44
C ASN A 59 8.84 1.44 -2.92
N GLY A 60 8.82 0.10 -2.97
CA GLY A 60 9.88 -0.74 -3.50
C GLY A 60 9.58 -1.26 -4.92
N ARG A 61 9.70 -2.57 -5.13
CA ARG A 61 9.38 -3.26 -6.38
C ARG A 61 8.13 -4.13 -6.24
N ALA A 62 7.22 -4.01 -7.16
CA ALA A 62 6.06 -4.89 -7.22
C ALA A 62 6.44 -6.30 -7.71
N LYS A 63 7.42 -6.40 -8.60
CA LYS A 63 7.87 -7.65 -9.19
C LYS A 63 9.38 -7.82 -9.06
N THR A 64 9.83 -9.03 -8.76
CA THR A 64 11.26 -9.39 -8.71
C THR A 64 11.94 -9.12 -10.05
N LEU A 65 13.06 -8.42 -10.02
CA LEU A 65 13.88 -8.12 -11.19
C LEU A 65 15.37 -8.31 -10.87
N GLY A 66 15.97 -9.30 -11.49
CA GLY A 66 17.39 -9.63 -11.24
C GLY A 66 17.62 -10.10 -9.80
N SER A 67 18.46 -9.37 -9.06
CA SER A 67 18.74 -9.61 -7.63
C SER A 67 17.81 -8.85 -6.68
N ASP A 68 17.01 -7.93 -7.20
CA ASP A 68 16.09 -7.12 -6.41
C ASP A 68 14.76 -7.85 -6.27
N TRP A 69 14.39 -8.21 -5.06
CA TRP A 69 13.16 -8.95 -4.79
C TRP A 69 11.96 -8.00 -4.76
N GLY A 70 10.86 -8.46 -5.35
CA GLY A 70 9.59 -7.76 -5.37
C GLY A 70 8.54 -8.44 -4.49
N LEU A 71 7.38 -7.82 -4.40
CA LEU A 71 6.23 -8.34 -3.64
C LEU A 71 5.69 -9.67 -4.17
N ASP A 72 6.02 -10.06 -5.40
CA ASP A 72 5.65 -11.36 -5.96
C ASP A 72 6.37 -12.54 -5.27
N GLY A 73 7.35 -12.25 -4.42
CA GLY A 73 8.08 -13.26 -3.67
C GLY A 73 8.85 -14.24 -4.54
N ASN A 74 9.03 -13.97 -5.84
CA ASN A 74 9.73 -14.87 -6.76
C ASN A 74 11.22 -14.94 -6.40
N GLY A 75 11.73 -16.15 -6.18
CA GLY A 75 13.10 -16.36 -5.76
C GLY A 75 13.37 -16.18 -4.27
N ILE A 76 12.39 -15.74 -3.46
CA ILE A 76 12.52 -15.68 -2.00
C ILE A 76 12.50 -17.10 -1.43
N THR A 77 13.61 -17.51 -0.84
CA THR A 77 13.76 -18.85 -0.24
C THR A 77 13.97 -18.80 1.27
N THR A 78 14.25 -17.64 1.84
CA THR A 78 14.50 -17.46 3.27
C THR A 78 13.81 -16.21 3.80
N ALA A 79 13.57 -16.14 5.11
CA ALA A 79 13.05 -14.96 5.77
C ALA A 79 13.97 -13.73 5.59
N ALA A 80 15.28 -13.93 5.56
CA ALA A 80 16.24 -12.86 5.34
C ALA A 80 16.08 -12.19 3.96
N MET A 81 15.73 -12.96 2.94
CA MET A 81 15.43 -12.42 1.61
C MET A 81 14.13 -11.61 1.60
N ALA A 82 13.14 -12.04 2.38
CA ALA A 82 11.87 -11.32 2.50
C ALA A 82 11.99 -9.96 3.22
N LEU A 83 13.12 -9.70 3.88
CA LEU A 83 13.44 -8.43 4.55
C LEU A 83 14.26 -7.47 3.67
N ALA A 84 14.55 -7.84 2.44
CA ALA A 84 15.26 -6.96 1.52
C ALA A 84 14.33 -5.85 1.04
N ASP A 85 14.80 -4.62 1.11
CA ASP A 85 14.11 -3.46 0.58
C ASP A 85 14.78 -2.96 -0.72
N THR A 86 14.09 -2.12 -1.45
CA THR A 86 14.63 -1.42 -2.62
C THR A 86 14.44 0.07 -2.44
N TYR A 87 15.55 0.79 -2.28
CA TYR A 87 15.54 2.25 -2.22
C TYR A 87 15.60 2.86 -3.63
N ASN A 88 14.52 3.50 -4.05
CA ASN A 88 14.36 4.06 -5.40
C ASN A 88 14.89 5.49 -5.54
N GLN A 89 15.28 6.15 -4.45
CA GLN A 89 15.79 7.52 -4.42
C GLN A 89 14.79 8.56 -4.96
N LEU A 90 13.51 8.30 -4.79
CA LEU A 90 12.45 9.21 -5.16
C LEU A 90 12.01 10.06 -3.96
N PRO A 91 11.41 11.24 -4.20
CA PRO A 91 10.82 12.02 -3.13
C PRO A 91 9.64 11.29 -2.49
N GLY A 92 9.36 11.67 -1.26
CA GLY A 92 8.14 11.27 -0.59
C GLY A 92 6.92 12.08 -1.01
N ASP A 93 5.85 12.01 -0.21
CA ASP A 93 4.58 12.66 -0.49
C ASP A 93 4.19 13.64 0.63
N GLY A 94 3.77 14.85 0.23
CA GLY A 94 3.40 15.92 1.16
C GLY A 94 2.07 15.68 1.88
N ASP A 95 1.15 14.95 1.30
CA ASP A 95 -0.14 14.65 1.91
C ASP A 95 0.00 13.55 2.97
N ILE A 96 0.80 12.53 2.70
CA ILE A 96 1.21 11.53 3.69
C ILE A 96 1.97 12.21 4.84
N ALA A 97 2.96 13.04 4.54
CA ALA A 97 3.71 13.76 5.56
C ALA A 97 2.81 14.59 6.48
N ARG A 98 1.84 15.32 5.90
CA ARG A 98 0.85 16.09 6.65
C ARG A 98 -0.04 15.20 7.51
N GLN A 99 -0.46 14.05 6.97
CA GLN A 99 -1.29 13.08 7.68
C GLN A 99 -0.56 12.48 8.90
N LEU A 100 0.75 12.27 8.78
CA LEU A 100 1.60 11.72 9.85
C LEU A 100 2.13 12.80 10.80
N GLY A 101 1.97 14.08 10.47
CA GLY A 101 2.49 15.20 11.28
C GLY A 101 4.02 15.32 11.23
N ILE A 102 4.66 14.95 10.13
CA ILE A 102 6.11 14.98 9.93
C ILE A 102 6.49 15.88 8.75
N PRO A 103 7.75 16.37 8.68
CA PRO A 103 8.24 17.06 7.50
C PRO A 103 8.23 16.16 6.25
N VAL A 104 7.91 16.73 5.08
CA VAL A 104 7.92 15.97 3.80
C VAL A 104 9.30 15.39 3.49
N THR A 105 10.37 16.02 3.94
CA THR A 105 11.74 15.52 3.81
C THR A 105 12.03 14.23 4.56
N ASN A 106 11.10 13.79 5.41
CA ASN A 106 11.17 12.53 6.15
C ASN A 106 10.27 11.45 5.53
N THR A 107 9.78 11.66 4.30
CA THR A 107 9.06 10.67 3.50
C THR A 107 9.84 10.40 2.21
N PHE A 108 9.85 9.18 1.74
CA PHE A 108 10.67 8.72 0.61
C PHE A 108 9.89 7.75 -0.25
N ASP A 109 10.30 7.65 -1.52
CA ASP A 109 9.87 6.62 -2.47
C ASP A 109 8.35 6.49 -2.62
N ALA A 110 7.64 7.64 -2.62
CA ALA A 110 6.19 7.62 -2.75
C ALA A 110 5.74 7.05 -4.10
N THR A 111 4.74 6.18 -4.05
CA THR A 111 4.00 5.72 -5.23
C THR A 111 2.58 6.23 -5.14
N ILE A 112 2.20 7.08 -6.10
CA ILE A 112 0.98 7.86 -6.07
C ILE A 112 0.18 7.59 -7.35
N LEU A 113 -1.06 7.14 -7.20
CA LEU A 113 -2.04 7.01 -8.28
C LEU A 113 -3.18 7.99 -8.02
N GLU A 114 -3.35 8.96 -8.90
CA GLU A 114 -4.39 9.98 -8.85
C GLU A 114 -5.34 9.82 -10.04
N PHE A 115 -6.62 10.05 -9.85
CA PHE A 115 -7.61 10.07 -10.93
C PHE A 115 -8.89 10.76 -10.49
N ASP A 116 -9.57 11.36 -11.45
CA ASP A 116 -10.95 11.81 -11.26
C ASP A 116 -11.91 10.66 -11.52
N PHE A 117 -13.02 10.61 -10.78
CA PHE A 117 -14.04 9.59 -10.98
C PHE A 117 -15.46 10.10 -10.80
N VAL A 118 -16.37 9.50 -11.55
CA VAL A 118 -17.81 9.69 -11.40
C VAL A 118 -18.43 8.33 -11.08
N PRO A 119 -18.94 8.13 -9.86
CA PRO A 119 -19.60 6.88 -9.49
C PRO A 119 -21.03 6.85 -10.09
N LEU A 120 -21.53 5.66 -10.44
CA LEU A 120 -22.92 5.47 -10.85
C LEU A 120 -23.88 5.30 -9.67
N GLY A 121 -23.37 5.14 -8.47
CA GLY A 121 -24.16 4.93 -7.25
C GLY A 121 -23.77 5.90 -6.14
N ASP A 122 -24.47 5.78 -5.02
CA ASP A 122 -24.34 6.69 -3.86
C ASP A 122 -23.13 6.37 -2.97
N SER A 123 -22.44 5.27 -3.24
CA SER A 123 -21.27 4.88 -2.44
C SER A 123 -20.22 4.20 -3.29
N ILE A 124 -18.97 4.40 -2.89
CA ILE A 124 -17.82 3.68 -3.43
C ILE A 124 -17.13 2.95 -2.26
N LYS A 125 -16.68 1.71 -2.51
CA LYS A 125 -16.02 0.88 -1.51
C LYS A 125 -14.75 0.32 -2.09
N PHE A 126 -13.67 0.39 -1.33
CA PHE A 126 -12.39 -0.21 -1.66
C PHE A 126 -12.03 -1.27 -0.63
N ARG A 127 -11.42 -2.34 -1.10
CA ARG A 127 -10.76 -3.34 -0.26
C ARG A 127 -9.26 -3.20 -0.48
N TYR A 128 -8.49 -3.17 0.58
CA TYR A 128 -7.04 -3.10 0.50
C TYR A 128 -6.39 -3.94 1.59
N VAL A 129 -5.15 -4.31 1.34
CA VAL A 129 -4.22 -4.87 2.31
C VAL A 129 -3.01 -3.96 2.31
N PHE A 130 -2.60 -3.51 3.49
CA PHE A 130 -1.34 -2.82 3.71
C PHE A 130 -0.33 -3.83 4.25
N SER A 131 0.85 -3.85 3.70
CA SER A 131 1.94 -4.73 4.14
C SER A 131 3.27 -4.00 4.10
N SER A 132 4.20 -4.43 4.95
CA SER A 132 5.58 -3.95 4.98
C SER A 132 6.48 -5.05 5.53
N GLU A 133 7.71 -5.11 5.07
CA GLU A 133 8.78 -5.95 5.60
C GLU A 133 9.27 -5.47 6.97
N GLU A 134 9.06 -4.21 7.30
CA GLU A 134 9.52 -3.58 8.54
C GLU A 134 8.68 -3.95 9.78
N TYR A 135 7.68 -4.80 9.63
CA TYR A 135 6.99 -5.41 10.77
C TYR A 135 7.88 -6.34 11.60
N THR A 136 9.07 -6.68 11.11
CA THR A 136 10.02 -7.54 11.81
C THR A 136 10.88 -6.72 12.80
N PRO A 137 11.06 -7.17 14.07
CA PRO A 137 12.01 -6.54 14.98
C PRO A 137 13.45 -6.59 14.44
N PRO A 138 14.26 -5.52 14.60
CA PRO A 138 13.99 -4.34 15.41
C PRO A 138 13.34 -3.16 14.64
N TYR A 139 12.84 -3.36 13.44
CA TYR A 139 12.42 -2.28 12.53
C TYR A 139 11.07 -1.67 12.91
N VAL A 140 10.12 -2.49 13.35
CA VAL A 140 8.82 -2.00 13.83
C VAL A 140 9.01 -0.94 14.94
N CYS A 141 8.29 0.17 14.87
CA CYS A 141 8.44 1.37 15.68
C CYS A 141 9.72 2.22 15.43
N ASN A 142 10.62 1.81 14.53
CA ASN A 142 11.78 2.61 14.11
C ASN A 142 11.59 3.17 12.70
N PHE A 143 10.95 2.41 11.83
CA PHE A 143 10.59 2.82 10.47
C PHE A 143 9.07 2.77 10.30
N ASN A 144 8.51 3.66 9.51
CA ASN A 144 7.08 3.86 9.45
C ASN A 144 6.56 3.98 8.01
N ASP A 145 6.40 2.86 7.34
CA ASP A 145 5.65 2.86 6.10
C ASP A 145 4.20 3.24 6.36
N ALA A 146 3.61 3.99 5.45
CA ALA A 146 2.25 4.48 5.58
C ALA A 146 1.49 4.37 4.26
N PHE A 147 0.18 4.21 4.40
CA PHE A 147 -0.77 4.21 3.31
C PHE A 147 -1.88 5.22 3.55
N ALA A 148 -2.27 5.93 2.49
CA ALA A 148 -3.44 6.80 2.53
C ALA A 148 -4.29 6.63 1.27
N PHE A 149 -5.58 6.87 1.42
CA PHE A 149 -6.53 6.97 0.33
C PHE A 149 -7.25 8.30 0.47
N PHE A 150 -6.76 9.31 -0.25
CA PHE A 150 -7.35 10.64 -0.21
C PHE A 150 -8.50 10.76 -1.19
N ILE A 151 -9.61 11.32 -0.73
CA ILE A 151 -10.76 11.68 -1.55
C ILE A 151 -11.04 13.17 -1.43
N SER A 152 -11.35 13.80 -2.56
CA SER A 152 -11.80 15.20 -2.63
C SER A 152 -12.99 15.31 -3.56
N GLY A 153 -13.75 16.37 -3.43
CA GLY A 153 -14.90 16.63 -4.31
C GLY A 153 -16.06 17.32 -3.62
N PRO A 154 -17.16 17.60 -4.34
CA PRO A 154 -18.36 18.19 -3.79
C PRO A 154 -18.90 17.38 -2.60
N GLY A 155 -19.18 18.04 -1.50
CA GLY A 155 -19.70 17.39 -0.28
C GLY A 155 -18.63 16.79 0.64
N ILE A 156 -17.36 16.80 0.27
CA ILE A 156 -16.27 16.37 1.16
C ILE A 156 -15.88 17.50 2.09
N ALA A 157 -16.18 17.34 3.37
CA ALA A 157 -15.85 18.34 4.40
C ALA A 157 -14.33 18.52 4.49
N GLY A 158 -13.87 19.79 4.51
CA GLY A 158 -12.44 20.11 4.56
C GLY A 158 -11.70 20.00 3.22
N GLY A 159 -12.42 19.69 2.12
CA GLY A 159 -11.87 19.64 0.76
C GLY A 159 -11.17 18.33 0.41
N VAL A 160 -10.36 17.78 1.31
CA VAL A 160 -9.65 16.50 1.16
C VAL A 160 -9.78 15.68 2.43
N LYS A 161 -10.05 14.39 2.30
CA LYS A 161 -10.20 13.47 3.43
C LYS A 161 -9.46 12.16 3.15
N ASN A 162 -8.63 11.71 4.10
CA ASN A 162 -8.12 10.33 4.09
C ASN A 162 -9.24 9.38 4.55
N ILE A 163 -9.52 8.36 3.76
CA ILE A 163 -10.50 7.31 4.07
C ILE A 163 -9.86 5.97 4.42
N ALA A 164 -8.52 5.85 4.30
CA ALA A 164 -7.76 4.69 4.77
C ALA A 164 -7.35 4.88 6.23
N LEU A 165 -8.29 4.69 7.12
CA LEU A 165 -8.11 4.84 8.56
C LEU A 165 -8.28 3.49 9.27
N VAL A 166 -7.64 3.35 10.42
CA VAL A 166 -7.91 2.23 11.32
C VAL A 166 -9.41 2.28 11.69
N PRO A 167 -10.16 1.18 11.53
CA PRO A 167 -11.61 1.18 11.69
C PRO A 167 -12.09 1.81 13.00
N ASN A 168 -13.13 2.65 12.90
CA ASN A 168 -13.74 3.38 14.02
C ASN A 168 -12.81 4.40 14.69
N THR A 169 -11.76 4.84 14.03
CA THR A 169 -10.81 5.86 14.52
C THR A 169 -10.55 6.93 13.45
N ASN A 170 -9.79 7.97 13.85
CA ASN A 170 -9.20 8.93 12.92
C ASN A 170 -7.70 8.66 12.68
N THR A 171 -7.23 7.48 13.04
CA THR A 171 -5.83 7.12 12.97
C THR A 171 -5.49 6.61 11.57
N PRO A 172 -4.47 7.16 10.88
CA PRO A 172 -4.04 6.69 9.56
C PRO A 172 -3.43 5.29 9.65
N VAL A 173 -3.51 4.54 8.56
CA VAL A 173 -2.88 3.23 8.45
C VAL A 173 -1.37 3.41 8.24
N SER A 174 -0.59 2.83 9.13
CA SER A 174 0.87 2.79 9.06
C SER A 174 1.40 1.67 9.97
N ILE A 175 2.68 1.34 9.84
CA ILE A 175 3.32 0.36 10.72
C ILE A 175 3.20 0.78 12.19
N PHE A 176 3.43 2.06 12.50
CA PHE A 176 3.35 2.56 13.88
C PHE A 176 1.95 2.44 14.48
N ASN A 177 0.92 2.48 13.64
CA ASN A 177 -0.47 2.51 14.09
C ASN A 177 -1.14 1.13 14.08
N VAL A 178 -0.61 0.16 13.32
CA VAL A 178 -1.14 -1.21 13.23
C VAL A 178 0.01 -2.19 13.36
N ASN A 179 0.21 -2.73 14.56
CA ASN A 179 1.28 -3.70 14.85
C ASN A 179 0.89 -4.54 16.08
N ASP A 180 1.76 -5.45 16.49
CA ASP A 180 1.54 -6.31 17.65
C ASP A 180 2.61 -6.17 18.76
N VAL A 181 3.38 -5.09 18.75
CA VAL A 181 4.43 -4.87 19.75
C VAL A 181 3.82 -4.60 21.12
N PRO A 182 3.90 -5.52 22.08
CA PRO A 182 3.31 -5.36 23.42
C PRO A 182 4.03 -4.25 24.19
N GLY A 183 3.27 -3.26 24.69
CA GLY A 183 3.83 -2.14 25.45
C GLY A 183 4.89 -1.34 24.70
N GLY A 184 4.84 -1.39 23.37
CA GLY A 184 5.85 -0.85 22.47
C GLY A 184 5.96 0.66 22.48
N ALA A 185 7.03 1.15 21.82
CA ALA A 185 7.32 2.57 21.67
C ALA A 185 6.35 3.27 20.70
N CYS A 186 5.55 2.52 19.96
CA CYS A 186 4.55 3.03 19.03
C CYS A 186 3.14 2.50 19.36
N PRO A 187 2.07 3.25 19.02
CA PRO A 187 0.70 2.78 19.18
C PRO A 187 0.49 1.45 18.45
N ASN A 188 -0.41 0.61 18.97
CA ASN A 188 -0.79 -0.59 18.25
C ASN A 188 -2.32 -0.72 18.19
N ASN A 189 -2.83 -1.12 17.06
CA ASN A 189 -4.20 -1.54 16.86
C ASN A 189 -4.18 -3.03 16.48
N ARG A 190 -3.65 -3.86 17.38
CA ARG A 190 -3.36 -5.28 17.18
C ARG A 190 -4.52 -6.09 16.60
N ALA A 191 -5.74 -5.69 16.84
CA ALA A 191 -6.92 -6.38 16.30
C ALA A 191 -6.98 -6.36 14.76
N TYR A 192 -6.26 -5.46 14.12
CA TYR A 192 -6.18 -5.29 12.66
C TYR A 192 -4.85 -5.77 12.08
N TYR A 193 -3.92 -6.20 12.94
CA TYR A 193 -2.65 -6.76 12.51
C TYR A 193 -2.77 -8.26 12.23
N VAL A 194 -2.19 -8.69 11.13
CA VAL A 194 -2.05 -10.10 10.76
C VAL A 194 -0.57 -10.42 10.63
N ASP A 195 -0.11 -11.32 11.47
CA ASP A 195 1.27 -11.80 11.42
C ASP A 195 1.49 -12.66 10.17
N ASN A 196 2.44 -12.26 9.34
CA ASN A 196 2.89 -13.00 8.17
C ASN A 196 4.37 -13.37 8.21
N ILE A 197 5.01 -13.31 9.39
CA ILE A 197 6.46 -13.63 9.57
C ILE A 197 6.79 -15.03 9.05
N THR A 198 5.83 -15.95 9.08
CA THR A 198 5.99 -17.29 8.54
C THR A 198 5.80 -17.40 7.03
N ASN A 199 5.61 -16.28 6.33
CA ASN A 199 5.36 -16.23 4.87
C ASN A 199 4.26 -17.22 4.43
N THR A 200 3.11 -17.13 5.09
CA THR A 200 1.96 -17.99 4.78
C THR A 200 0.98 -17.35 3.79
N PHE A 201 1.29 -16.15 3.29
CA PHE A 201 0.57 -15.47 2.23
C PHE A 201 1.32 -15.53 0.91
#